data_c85c45bd47e8fa573acfd2a8bd1c45f5
#
_entry.id   c85c45bd47e8fa573acfd2a8bd1c45f5
#
_cell.length_a   1.000
_cell.length_b   1.000
_cell.length_c   1.000
_cell.angle_alpha   90.00
_cell.angle_beta   90.00
_cell.angle_gamma   90.00
#
_symmetry.space_group_name_H-M   'P 1'
#
loop_
_entity.id
_entity.type
_entity.pdbx_description
1 polymer ?
#
loop_
_entity_poly.entity_id
_entity_poly.type
_entity_poly.pdbx_seq_one_letter_code
_entity_poly.pdbx_strand_id
1 'polypeptide(L)'
;MRYMKRFIVAAMLLASFGVAQEKGAKKGGPSLAAMMNLKVADYADGGRIPDKNTCVAGPASVSPAISWSGAPANTASYAVILHDPDAVLGGAASSDGLHWGLFDIAGDAKGLPEGVKNGDQADGAKHISNITGGPGYFGPCAPAGHGDHHYMLEVFALNAKLGLPASTSRADLMSAMNGKVVGKGVYVGIFGRK
;
A
#
# COMPACT_ATOMS: atom_id res chain seq x y z
N MET A 1 98.64 -17.43 5.40
CA MET A 1 97.35 -17.81 5.91
C MET A 1 96.38 -16.65 5.63
N ARG A 2 95.46 -16.79 4.63
CA ARG A 2 94.51 -15.75 4.21
C ARG A 2 93.10 -16.17 4.70
N TYR A 3 92.51 -15.40 5.61
CA TYR A 3 91.14 -15.59 6.04
C TYR A 3 90.20 -14.89 5.05
N MET A 4 89.35 -15.65 4.43
CA MET A 4 88.32 -15.19 3.53
C MET A 4 87.02 -14.97 4.30
N LYS A 5 86.62 -13.72 4.48
CA LYS A 5 85.37 -13.36 5.15
C LYS A 5 84.20 -13.51 4.15
N ARG A 6 83.32 -14.43 4.43
CA ARG A 6 82.04 -14.60 3.66
C ARG A 6 81.02 -13.58 4.16
N PHE A 7 80.57 -12.67 3.30
CA PHE A 7 79.42 -11.82 3.54
C PHE A 7 78.15 -12.59 3.21
N ILE A 8 77.27 -12.76 4.17
CA ILE A 8 75.91 -13.28 3.98
C ILE A 8 75.02 -12.05 3.71
N VAL A 9 74.49 -11.92 2.51
CA VAL A 9 73.47 -10.92 2.17
C VAL A 9 72.11 -11.54 2.51
N ALA A 10 71.50 -11.06 3.55
CA ALA A 10 70.09 -11.41 3.87
C ALA A 10 69.14 -10.58 3.01
N ALA A 11 68.46 -11.21 2.06
CA ALA A 11 67.39 -10.60 1.27
C ALA A 11 66.13 -10.53 2.14
N MET A 12 65.72 -9.33 2.56
CA MET A 12 64.41 -9.09 3.19
C MET A 12 63.33 -9.08 2.13
N LEU A 13 62.49 -10.10 2.09
CA LEU A 13 61.21 -10.08 1.35
C LEU A 13 60.21 -9.20 2.09
N LEU A 14 59.94 -8.02 1.59
CA LEU A 14 58.77 -7.19 1.99
C LEU A 14 57.50 -7.79 1.42
N ALA A 15 56.77 -8.52 2.25
CA ALA A 15 55.39 -8.92 1.93
C ALA A 15 54.47 -7.70 2.08
N SER A 16 54.04 -7.12 0.98
CA SER A 16 52.99 -6.09 0.95
C SER A 16 51.64 -6.74 1.21
N PHE A 17 51.14 -6.64 2.41
CA PHE A 17 49.75 -6.94 2.72
C PHE A 17 48.88 -5.85 2.06
N GLY A 18 48.30 -6.15 0.93
CA GLY A 18 47.22 -5.34 0.36
C GLY A 18 46.00 -5.48 1.21
N VAL A 19 45.71 -4.45 2.01
CA VAL A 19 44.39 -4.31 2.70
C VAL A 19 43.38 -4.04 1.62
N ALA A 20 42.60 -5.06 1.25
CA ALA A 20 41.41 -4.88 0.43
C ALA A 20 40.41 -4.04 1.25
N GLN A 21 40.29 -2.77 0.89
CA GLN A 21 39.30 -1.87 1.45
C GLN A 21 37.91 -2.32 0.92
N GLU A 22 37.18 -3.12 1.71
CA GLU A 22 35.77 -3.37 1.46
C GLU A 22 35.08 -2.02 1.37
N LYS A 23 34.63 -1.67 0.17
CA LYS A 23 33.71 -0.55 -0.01
C LYS A 23 32.42 -0.92 0.71
N GLY A 24 32.29 -0.47 1.95
CA GLY A 24 31.07 -0.60 2.74
C GLY A 24 29.90 -0.12 1.90
N ALA A 25 28.97 -1.02 1.58
CA ALA A 25 27.71 -0.69 0.95
C ALA A 25 27.07 0.40 1.79
N LYS A 26 26.90 1.59 1.24
CA LYS A 26 26.12 2.66 1.90
C LYS A 26 24.76 2.04 2.19
N LYS A 27 24.41 1.86 3.46
CA LYS A 27 23.04 1.57 3.88
C LYS A 27 22.21 2.73 3.35
N GLY A 28 21.52 2.50 2.23
CA GLY A 28 20.57 3.48 1.68
C GLY A 28 19.56 3.80 2.78
N GLY A 29 19.23 5.08 2.94
CA GLY A 29 18.10 5.47 3.76
C GLY A 29 16.82 4.76 3.29
N PRO A 30 15.70 4.88 4.03
CA PRO A 30 14.45 4.24 3.63
C PRO A 30 14.11 4.63 2.18
N SER A 31 13.97 3.62 1.31
CA SER A 31 13.54 3.84 -0.06
C SER A 31 12.09 4.30 -0.05
N LEU A 32 11.80 5.44 -0.70
CA LEU A 32 10.43 5.86 -0.88
C LEU A 32 9.72 4.93 -1.87
N ALA A 33 8.46 4.59 -1.56
CA ALA A 33 7.59 3.90 -2.49
C ALA A 33 7.33 4.77 -3.74
N ALA A 34 7.19 4.14 -4.91
CA ALA A 34 6.87 4.85 -6.14
C ALA A 34 5.49 5.53 -6.05
N MET A 35 5.36 6.74 -6.59
CA MET A 35 4.07 7.38 -6.76
C MET A 35 3.34 6.73 -7.93
N MET A 36 2.13 6.21 -7.69
CA MET A 36 1.27 5.61 -8.71
C MET A 36 0.19 6.61 -9.12
N ASN A 37 -0.17 6.59 -10.41
CA ASN A 37 -1.33 7.32 -10.90
C ASN A 37 -2.59 6.49 -10.64
N LEU A 38 -3.54 7.03 -9.88
CA LEU A 38 -4.83 6.43 -9.59
C LEU A 38 -5.92 7.25 -10.28
N LYS A 39 -6.90 6.57 -10.88
CA LYS A 39 -8.08 7.18 -11.49
C LYS A 39 -9.34 6.45 -11.02
N VAL A 40 -10.37 7.22 -10.76
CA VAL A 40 -11.74 6.75 -10.52
C VAL A 40 -12.59 7.17 -11.70
N ALA A 41 -13.43 6.27 -12.21
CA ALA A 41 -14.20 6.54 -13.41
C ALA A 41 -15.32 7.57 -13.19
N ASP A 42 -15.91 7.57 -12.01
CA ASP A 42 -17.18 8.25 -11.73
C ASP A 42 -17.03 9.69 -11.24
N TYR A 43 -15.85 10.09 -10.74
CA TYR A 43 -15.59 11.44 -10.23
C TYR A 43 -14.11 11.83 -10.32
N ALA A 44 -13.86 13.13 -10.39
CA ALA A 44 -12.49 13.68 -10.39
C ALA A 44 -11.86 13.64 -8.98
N ASP A 45 -10.53 13.68 -8.90
CA ASP A 45 -9.81 13.82 -7.63
C ASP A 45 -10.21 15.13 -6.95
N GLY A 46 -10.57 15.06 -5.67
CA GLY A 46 -11.22 16.15 -4.93
C GLY A 46 -12.67 16.42 -5.32
N GLY A 47 -13.25 15.65 -6.24
CA GLY A 47 -14.62 15.83 -6.72
C GLY A 47 -15.68 15.13 -5.87
N ARG A 48 -16.95 15.50 -6.15
CA ARG A 48 -18.09 14.91 -5.46
C ARG A 48 -18.35 13.48 -5.92
N ILE A 49 -18.51 12.57 -4.97
CA ILE A 49 -18.86 11.17 -5.21
C ILE A 49 -20.32 11.09 -5.61
N PRO A 50 -20.68 10.47 -6.75
CA PRO A 50 -22.07 10.35 -7.18
C PRO A 50 -22.84 9.36 -6.31
N ASP A 51 -24.16 9.58 -6.19
CA ASP A 51 -25.05 8.82 -5.29
C ASP A 51 -24.96 7.31 -5.48
N LYS A 52 -24.77 6.81 -6.73
CA LYS A 52 -24.63 5.37 -7.00
C LYS A 52 -23.49 4.70 -6.24
N ASN A 53 -22.45 5.47 -5.89
CA ASN A 53 -21.29 4.99 -5.13
C ASN A 53 -21.38 5.32 -3.64
N THR A 54 -22.52 5.79 -3.13
CA THR A 54 -22.71 6.20 -1.74
C THR A 54 -23.82 5.41 -1.07
N CYS A 55 -23.96 5.53 0.26
CA CYS A 55 -25.04 4.87 0.99
C CYS A 55 -26.45 5.38 0.61
N VAL A 56 -26.55 6.49 -0.11
CA VAL A 56 -27.84 7.01 -0.60
C VAL A 56 -28.48 6.05 -1.60
N ALA A 57 -27.68 5.33 -2.38
CA ALA A 57 -28.19 4.29 -3.27
C ALA A 57 -28.73 3.05 -2.52
N GLY A 58 -28.56 2.95 -1.22
CA GLY A 58 -28.98 1.81 -0.42
C GLY A 58 -28.39 0.50 -0.93
N PRO A 59 -29.19 -0.57 -1.12
CA PRO A 59 -28.70 -1.86 -1.60
C PRO A 59 -28.12 -1.83 -3.03
N ALA A 60 -28.42 -0.78 -3.83
CA ALA A 60 -27.88 -0.58 -5.15
C ALA A 60 -26.50 0.13 -5.16
N SER A 61 -25.97 0.48 -3.98
CA SER A 61 -24.65 1.08 -3.88
C SER A 61 -23.56 0.14 -4.41
N VAL A 62 -22.71 0.66 -5.31
CA VAL A 62 -21.66 -0.10 -5.96
C VAL A 62 -20.30 0.58 -5.78
N SER A 63 -19.23 -0.21 -5.68
CA SER A 63 -17.88 0.32 -5.73
C SER A 63 -17.61 0.94 -7.11
N PRO A 64 -16.92 2.10 -7.18
CA PRO A 64 -16.57 2.69 -8.48
C PRO A 64 -15.56 1.82 -9.22
N ALA A 65 -15.53 1.92 -10.55
CA ALA A 65 -14.42 1.41 -11.34
C ALA A 65 -13.17 2.26 -11.04
N ILE A 66 -12.05 1.59 -10.74
CA ILE A 66 -10.77 2.24 -10.47
C ILE A 66 -9.67 1.66 -11.37
N SER A 67 -8.71 2.49 -11.75
CA SER A 67 -7.55 2.06 -12.52
C SER A 67 -6.28 2.72 -12.01
N TRP A 68 -5.15 2.03 -12.17
CA TRP A 68 -3.85 2.53 -11.75
C TRP A 68 -2.74 2.21 -12.73
N SER A 69 -1.67 3.01 -12.67
CA SER A 69 -0.46 2.83 -13.45
C SER A 69 0.77 3.33 -12.67
N GLY A 70 1.96 3.03 -13.19
CA GLY A 70 3.22 3.45 -12.53
C GLY A 70 3.64 2.58 -11.36
N ALA A 71 3.03 1.41 -11.18
CA ALA A 71 3.51 0.43 -10.19
C ALA A 71 4.89 -0.12 -10.61
N PRO A 72 5.81 -0.32 -9.64
CA PRO A 72 7.12 -0.92 -9.90
C PRO A 72 7.03 -2.34 -10.46
N ALA A 73 8.03 -2.74 -11.26
CA ALA A 73 8.05 -4.06 -11.91
C ALA A 73 8.07 -5.25 -10.92
N ASN A 74 8.53 -5.04 -9.69
CA ASN A 74 8.54 -6.05 -8.64
C ASN A 74 7.25 -6.12 -7.82
N THR A 75 6.14 -5.56 -8.33
CA THR A 75 4.83 -5.67 -7.68
C THR A 75 4.29 -7.09 -7.80
N ALA A 76 4.03 -7.73 -6.66
CA ALA A 76 3.48 -9.08 -6.56
C ALA A 76 1.97 -9.09 -6.26
N SER A 77 1.46 -8.06 -5.58
CA SER A 77 0.03 -7.90 -5.29
C SER A 77 -0.32 -6.44 -5.05
N TYR A 78 -1.64 -6.16 -4.97
CA TYR A 78 -2.13 -4.85 -4.54
C TYR A 78 -3.07 -4.99 -3.34
N ALA A 79 -3.18 -3.88 -2.59
CA ALA A 79 -4.23 -3.66 -1.61
C ALA A 79 -4.93 -2.33 -1.91
N VAL A 80 -6.25 -2.31 -1.71
CA VAL A 80 -7.13 -1.13 -1.86
C VAL A 80 -7.76 -0.83 -0.52
N ILE A 81 -7.73 0.43 -0.10
CA ILE A 81 -8.35 0.92 1.13
C ILE A 81 -9.12 2.20 0.80
N LEU A 82 -10.42 2.21 1.10
CA LEU A 82 -11.25 3.41 1.12
C LEU A 82 -11.63 3.70 2.56
N HIS A 83 -11.30 4.88 3.05
CA HIS A 83 -11.60 5.26 4.43
C HIS A 83 -11.99 6.73 4.54
N ASP A 84 -12.68 7.04 5.64
CA ASP A 84 -13.18 8.36 5.99
C ASP A 84 -12.42 8.91 7.22
N PRO A 85 -11.38 9.75 7.02
CA PRO A 85 -10.63 10.33 8.12
C PRO A 85 -11.42 11.38 8.93
N ASP A 86 -12.52 11.90 8.38
CA ASP A 86 -13.39 12.85 9.08
C ASP A 86 -14.35 12.14 10.05
N ALA A 87 -14.54 10.82 9.89
CA ALA A 87 -15.30 9.99 10.83
C ALA A 87 -14.42 9.54 12.00
N VAL A 88 -14.17 10.42 12.96
CA VAL A 88 -13.41 10.09 14.17
C VAL A 88 -14.24 9.22 15.10
N LEU A 89 -14.16 7.90 14.91
CA LEU A 89 -14.96 6.92 15.63
C LEU A 89 -14.57 6.84 17.11
N GLY A 90 -15.56 6.89 17.97
CA GLY A 90 -15.35 6.78 19.41
C GLY A 90 -14.47 7.87 20.03
N GLY A 91 -14.25 8.99 19.33
CA GLY A 91 -13.41 10.10 19.77
C GLY A 91 -11.90 9.81 19.77
N ALA A 92 -11.46 8.67 19.23
CA ALA A 92 -10.05 8.31 19.17
C ALA A 92 -9.37 8.94 17.94
N ALA A 93 -8.36 9.79 18.14
CA ALA A 93 -7.69 10.54 17.07
C ALA A 93 -7.04 9.67 15.98
N SER A 94 -6.79 8.38 16.25
CA SER A 94 -6.22 7.41 15.31
C SER A 94 -7.27 6.52 14.65
N SER A 95 -8.57 6.70 14.96
CA SER A 95 -9.67 5.89 14.43
C SER A 95 -10.42 6.66 13.37
N ASP A 96 -10.58 6.08 12.21
CA ASP A 96 -11.37 6.57 11.08
C ASP A 96 -12.29 5.49 10.54
N GLY A 97 -13.24 5.85 9.66
CA GLY A 97 -14.22 4.93 9.08
C GLY A 97 -13.65 4.12 7.91
N LEU A 98 -13.49 2.81 8.05
CA LEU A 98 -13.15 1.95 6.91
C LEU A 98 -14.40 1.66 6.07
N HIS A 99 -14.42 2.08 4.81
CA HIS A 99 -15.51 1.86 3.86
C HIS A 99 -15.26 0.67 2.93
N TRP A 100 -14.01 0.40 2.59
CA TRP A 100 -13.63 -0.72 1.72
C TRP A 100 -12.19 -1.13 2.00
N GLY A 101 -11.95 -2.41 2.18
CA GLY A 101 -10.61 -3.00 2.23
C GLY A 101 -10.57 -4.28 1.42
N LEU A 102 -9.67 -4.33 0.43
CA LEU A 102 -9.42 -5.48 -0.43
C LEU A 102 -7.92 -5.68 -0.58
N PHE A 103 -7.42 -6.90 -0.42
CA PHE A 103 -5.99 -7.20 -0.49
C PHE A 103 -5.72 -8.49 -1.26
N ASP A 104 -4.44 -8.75 -1.56
CA ASP A 104 -3.95 -9.85 -2.40
C ASP A 104 -4.52 -9.84 -3.83
N ILE A 105 -4.91 -8.65 -4.33
CA ILE A 105 -5.25 -8.44 -5.73
C ILE A 105 -4.02 -8.79 -6.59
N ALA A 106 -4.22 -9.43 -7.73
CA ALA A 106 -3.15 -9.91 -8.60
C ALA A 106 -2.16 -8.79 -9.01
N GLY A 107 -0.85 -9.09 -9.00
CA GLY A 107 0.21 -8.10 -9.27
C GLY A 107 0.25 -7.56 -10.70
N ASP A 108 -0.42 -8.21 -11.64
CA ASP A 108 -0.60 -7.78 -13.02
C ASP A 108 -1.89 -6.96 -13.25
N ALA A 109 -2.76 -6.84 -12.23
CA ALA A 109 -3.98 -6.04 -12.31
C ALA A 109 -3.66 -4.57 -12.61
N LYS A 110 -4.53 -3.94 -13.41
CA LYS A 110 -4.44 -2.50 -13.77
C LYS A 110 -5.61 -1.70 -13.22
N GLY A 111 -6.48 -2.33 -12.45
CA GLY A 111 -7.67 -1.72 -11.88
C GLY A 111 -8.65 -2.75 -11.36
N LEU A 112 -9.78 -2.26 -10.89
CA LEU A 112 -10.95 -3.04 -10.49
C LEU A 112 -12.17 -2.52 -11.25
N PRO A 113 -13.09 -3.40 -11.67
CA PRO A 113 -14.33 -2.98 -12.32
C PRO A 113 -15.27 -2.27 -11.34
N GLU A 114 -16.29 -1.60 -11.87
CA GLU A 114 -17.44 -1.17 -11.07
C GLU A 114 -18.14 -2.39 -10.45
N GLY A 115 -18.61 -2.26 -9.22
CA GLY A 115 -19.42 -3.28 -8.58
C GLY A 115 -18.64 -4.55 -8.20
N VAL A 116 -17.43 -4.41 -7.66
CA VAL A 116 -16.68 -5.55 -7.08
C VAL A 116 -17.55 -6.26 -6.05
N LYS A 117 -17.79 -7.55 -6.26
CA LYS A 117 -18.64 -8.37 -5.36
C LYS A 117 -18.05 -8.42 -3.95
N ASN A 118 -18.92 -8.40 -2.94
CA ASN A 118 -18.52 -8.59 -1.56
C ASN A 118 -18.05 -10.03 -1.29
N GLY A 119 -17.18 -10.21 -0.32
CA GLY A 119 -16.59 -11.49 0.04
C GLY A 119 -15.32 -11.83 -0.76
N ASP A 120 -14.87 -13.07 -0.66
CA ASP A 120 -13.65 -13.52 -1.32
C ASP A 120 -13.82 -13.54 -2.85
N GLN A 121 -12.77 -13.12 -3.55
CA GLN A 121 -12.77 -13.06 -5.01
C GLN A 121 -12.20 -14.35 -5.61
N ALA A 122 -12.64 -14.67 -6.84
CA ALA A 122 -12.22 -15.87 -7.55
C ALA A 122 -10.70 -15.92 -7.85
N ASP A 123 -10.04 -14.76 -7.92
CA ASP A 123 -8.59 -14.61 -8.11
C ASP A 123 -7.77 -14.70 -6.81
N GLY A 124 -8.45 -14.93 -5.68
CA GLY A 124 -7.86 -15.07 -4.35
C GLY A 124 -7.72 -13.75 -3.57
N ALA A 125 -8.16 -12.63 -4.12
CA ALA A 125 -8.25 -11.37 -3.36
C ALA A 125 -9.33 -11.49 -2.27
N LYS A 126 -9.12 -10.82 -1.14
CA LYS A 126 -9.98 -10.93 0.03
C LYS A 126 -10.38 -9.58 0.57
N HIS A 127 -11.65 -9.46 0.93
CA HIS A 127 -12.14 -8.31 1.67
C HIS A 127 -11.91 -8.45 3.17
N ILE A 128 -11.64 -7.32 3.82
CA ILE A 128 -11.75 -7.19 5.28
C ILE A 128 -13.08 -6.54 5.64
N SER A 129 -13.48 -6.67 6.91
CA SER A 129 -14.71 -6.05 7.40
C SER A 129 -14.61 -4.52 7.35
N ASN A 130 -15.64 -3.88 6.80
CA ASN A 130 -15.82 -2.43 6.78
C ASN A 130 -16.47 -1.92 8.09
N ILE A 131 -16.75 -0.62 8.17
CA ILE A 131 -17.34 0.07 9.34
C ILE A 131 -18.69 -0.55 9.80
N THR A 132 -19.42 -1.22 8.90
CA THR A 132 -20.68 -1.91 9.26
C THR A 132 -20.49 -3.33 9.75
N GLY A 133 -19.24 -3.84 9.76
CA GLY A 133 -18.89 -5.21 10.14
C GLY A 133 -19.02 -6.22 9.00
N GLY A 134 -19.53 -5.83 7.82
CA GLY A 134 -19.62 -6.70 6.65
C GLY A 134 -18.37 -6.64 5.78
N PRO A 135 -18.06 -7.72 5.01
CA PRO A 135 -16.99 -7.69 4.02
C PRO A 135 -17.41 -6.89 2.79
N GLY A 136 -16.44 -6.21 2.15
CA GLY A 136 -16.65 -5.54 0.89
C GLY A 136 -16.87 -4.04 0.98
N TYR A 137 -17.43 -3.50 -0.10
CA TYR A 137 -17.66 -2.08 -0.24
C TYR A 137 -18.90 -1.63 0.54
N PHE A 138 -18.72 -0.59 1.37
CA PHE A 138 -19.80 0.21 1.94
C PHE A 138 -19.63 1.65 1.46
N GLY A 139 -20.60 2.18 0.74
CA GLY A 139 -20.51 3.52 0.14
C GLY A 139 -20.29 4.61 1.19
N PRO A 140 -19.59 5.70 0.83
CA PRO A 140 -19.51 6.92 1.62
C PRO A 140 -20.84 7.31 2.25
N CYS A 141 -20.84 7.62 3.58
CA CYS A 141 -22.07 7.77 4.32
C CYS A 141 -21.91 8.77 5.50
N ALA A 142 -21.45 9.99 5.22
CA ALA A 142 -21.39 11.03 6.25
C ALA A 142 -22.75 11.22 6.93
N PRO A 143 -22.81 11.44 8.26
CA PRO A 143 -24.07 11.71 8.97
C PRO A 143 -24.80 12.91 8.37
N ALA A 144 -26.12 12.86 8.29
CA ALA A 144 -26.92 13.99 7.80
C ALA A 144 -26.66 15.24 8.64
N GLY A 145 -26.46 16.38 7.99
CA GLY A 145 -26.16 17.67 8.64
C GLY A 145 -24.74 17.80 9.19
N HIS A 146 -23.86 16.78 9.07
CA HIS A 146 -22.48 16.85 9.55
C HIS A 146 -21.53 17.59 8.58
N GLY A 147 -22.00 17.84 7.37
CA GLY A 147 -21.19 18.46 6.31
C GLY A 147 -20.58 17.46 5.36
N ASP A 148 -19.70 17.95 4.49
CA ASP A 148 -18.96 17.10 3.55
C ASP A 148 -17.76 16.46 4.25
N HIS A 149 -17.61 15.14 4.06
CA HIS A 149 -16.45 14.36 4.48
C HIS A 149 -15.55 14.06 3.29
N HIS A 150 -14.26 13.86 3.54
CA HIS A 150 -13.27 13.42 2.60
C HIS A 150 -13.14 11.88 2.67
N TYR A 151 -13.24 11.23 1.54
CA TYR A 151 -13.07 9.77 1.44
C TYR A 151 -11.78 9.50 0.68
N MET A 152 -10.79 8.98 1.39
CA MET A 152 -9.48 8.68 0.82
C MET A 152 -9.46 7.26 0.27
N LEU A 153 -9.28 7.15 -1.04
CA LEU A 153 -9.03 5.89 -1.73
C LEU A 153 -7.52 5.73 -1.93
N GLU A 154 -6.97 4.67 -1.37
CA GLU A 154 -5.55 4.36 -1.43
C GLU A 154 -5.35 3.02 -2.13
N VAL A 155 -4.41 2.95 -3.08
CA VAL A 155 -3.94 1.72 -3.71
C VAL A 155 -2.47 1.53 -3.38
N PHE A 156 -2.14 0.41 -2.78
CA PHE A 156 -0.78 0.03 -2.41
C PHE A 156 -0.30 -1.08 -3.34
N ALA A 157 0.83 -0.89 -4.01
CA ALA A 157 1.58 -1.93 -4.69
C ALA A 157 2.53 -2.59 -3.69
N LEU A 158 2.46 -3.92 -3.58
CA LEU A 158 3.24 -4.71 -2.63
C LEU A 158 4.19 -5.66 -3.37
N ASN A 159 5.39 -5.86 -2.85
CA ASN A 159 6.36 -6.82 -3.42
C ASN A 159 6.14 -8.27 -2.97
N ALA A 160 5.04 -8.54 -2.26
CA ALA A 160 4.63 -9.87 -1.83
C ALA A 160 3.11 -9.96 -1.71
N LYS A 161 2.53 -11.16 -1.81
CA LYS A 161 1.19 -11.45 -1.30
C LYS A 161 1.25 -11.50 0.23
N LEU A 162 0.16 -11.11 0.87
CA LEU A 162 0.06 -11.09 2.34
C LEU A 162 -0.39 -12.43 2.90
N GLY A 163 -1.25 -13.16 2.17
CA GLY A 163 -1.73 -14.48 2.55
C GLY A 163 -2.57 -14.51 3.83
N LEU A 164 -3.14 -13.36 4.22
CA LEU A 164 -3.90 -13.22 5.45
C LEU A 164 -5.32 -13.80 5.31
N PRO A 165 -5.99 -14.18 6.43
CA PRO A 165 -7.39 -14.54 6.41
C PRO A 165 -8.30 -13.31 6.18
N ALA A 166 -9.51 -13.53 5.66
CA ALA A 166 -10.52 -12.47 5.48
C ALA A 166 -10.98 -11.82 6.82
N SER A 167 -10.79 -12.52 7.94
CA SER A 167 -11.04 -11.98 9.29
C SER A 167 -9.98 -10.99 9.78
N THR A 168 -8.97 -10.68 8.97
CA THR A 168 -7.91 -9.73 9.30
C THR A 168 -8.49 -8.35 9.59
N SER A 169 -8.06 -7.73 10.69
CA SER A 169 -8.41 -6.34 10.99
C SER A 169 -7.66 -5.37 10.06
N ARG A 170 -8.17 -4.14 9.92
CA ARG A 170 -7.43 -3.08 9.20
C ARG A 170 -6.04 -2.85 9.80
N ALA A 171 -5.92 -2.84 11.13
CA ALA A 171 -4.64 -2.63 11.81
C ALA A 171 -3.63 -3.74 11.47
N ASP A 172 -4.07 -5.00 11.45
CA ASP A 172 -3.22 -6.14 11.09
C ASP A 172 -2.85 -6.11 9.60
N LEU A 173 -3.79 -5.73 8.72
CA LEU A 173 -3.51 -5.54 7.29
C LEU A 173 -2.42 -4.47 7.10
N MET A 174 -2.58 -3.30 7.71
CA MET A 174 -1.59 -2.21 7.64
C MET A 174 -0.23 -2.66 8.18
N SER A 175 -0.22 -3.38 9.32
CA SER A 175 1.01 -3.94 9.90
C SER A 175 1.68 -4.95 8.96
N ALA A 176 0.91 -5.83 8.33
CA ALA A 176 1.43 -6.83 7.39
C ALA A 176 2.01 -6.22 6.11
N MET A 177 1.54 -5.04 5.71
CA MET A 177 2.08 -4.28 4.56
C MET A 177 3.43 -3.60 4.88
N ASN A 178 3.79 -3.40 6.16
CA ASN A 178 5.03 -2.75 6.52
C ASN A 178 6.26 -3.44 5.89
N GLY A 179 7.11 -2.64 5.25
CA GLY A 179 8.30 -3.11 4.55
C GLY A 179 8.02 -3.79 3.19
N LYS A 180 6.74 -3.94 2.78
CA LYS A 180 6.36 -4.55 1.50
C LYS A 180 5.83 -3.55 0.48
N VAL A 181 5.46 -2.33 0.91
CA VAL A 181 4.95 -1.29 0.00
C VAL A 181 6.05 -0.80 -0.91
N VAL A 182 5.88 -0.97 -2.22
CA VAL A 182 6.80 -0.51 -3.27
C VAL A 182 6.21 0.62 -4.13
N GLY A 183 4.88 0.80 -4.08
CA GLY A 183 4.20 1.89 -4.76
C GLY A 183 2.89 2.26 -4.05
N LYS A 184 2.45 3.53 -4.21
CA LYS A 184 1.21 4.03 -3.63
C LYS A 184 0.56 5.05 -4.54
N GLY A 185 -0.76 4.93 -4.73
CA GLY A 185 -1.63 5.95 -5.32
C GLY A 185 -2.69 6.38 -4.32
N VAL A 186 -3.06 7.66 -4.35
CA VAL A 186 -4.10 8.23 -3.50
C VAL A 186 -5.08 9.02 -4.37
N TYR A 187 -6.34 8.97 -4.02
CA TYR A 187 -7.43 9.70 -4.69
C TYR A 187 -8.47 10.10 -3.64
N VAL A 188 -8.99 11.30 -3.73
CA VAL A 188 -9.94 11.82 -2.75
C VAL A 188 -11.30 12.04 -3.40
N GLY A 189 -12.35 11.57 -2.75
CA GLY A 189 -13.72 11.95 -3.08
C GLY A 189 -14.37 12.71 -1.93
N ILE A 190 -15.36 13.53 -2.24
CA ILE A 190 -16.10 14.32 -1.24
C ILE A 190 -17.57 13.90 -1.26
N PHE A 191 -18.13 13.67 -0.09
CA PHE A 191 -19.55 13.36 0.06
C PHE A 191 -20.09 13.80 1.42
N GLY A 192 -21.28 14.40 1.43
CA GLY A 192 -22.07 14.70 2.63
C GLY A 192 -23.56 14.59 2.33
N ARG A 193 -24.32 14.18 3.32
CA ARG A 193 -25.80 14.17 3.26
C ARG A 193 -26.35 15.50 3.78
N LYS A 194 -27.36 16.03 3.08
CA LYS A 194 -28.14 17.18 3.54
C LYS A 194 -29.05 16.80 4.71
#